data_553cb2f1693bd02bb4a5488e17ba311d
#
_entry.id   553cb2f1693bd02bb4a5488e17ba311d
#
_cell.length_a   1.000
_cell.length_b   1.000
_cell.length_c   1.000
_cell.angle_alpha   90.00
_cell.angle_beta   90.00
_cell.angle_gamma   90.00
#
_symmetry.space_group_name_H-M   'P 1'
#
loop_
_entity.id
_entity.type
_entity.pdbx_description
1 polymer ?
#
loop_
_entity_poly.entity_id
_entity_poly.type
_entity_poly.pdbx_seq_one_letter_code
_entity_poly.pdbx_strand_id
1 'polypeptide(L)'
;MTDSVASSVAAFVALLAAGLTVSIAAQRVRVPPAVLLVVVGAIFGSVWHIAPPFSFGPALLAVFLPPLIFEVAWNINLAEIRRAAGTIVTLALPGTLFSAFAIAGALSAVRVLDFPVALLFGAIVSATDPVAVVAVFRNVNAPARLKAIVEAESLANDGVAVVLYGIALALVGGSAVAWYTGALQLILSIGGGILVGTLCAIPSWLALRLIALAEYEVAGTVALAYIAYLIADRLGVSGIFATTAAAVVLRALLVRRANLDNRNDVDVFWNATAFIANAVVFLATGLIIDLPRAVHEPLLVITAVVATIGSRVALAFVAARDRAGRTTFVLSGMRGALPLALALALPQAIPHRAEIIDGVFAVVLVTLVVQGAPLEALVRRFYGPLTDRS
;
A
#
# COMPACT_ATOMS: atom_id res chain seq x y z
N MET A 1 19.30 -19.36 -21.73
CA MET A 1 18.08 -19.39 -20.88
C MET A 1 18.36 -19.83 -19.44
N THR A 2 19.18 -20.84 -19.19
CA THR A 2 19.56 -21.32 -17.85
C THR A 2 20.30 -20.25 -17.01
N ASP A 3 21.23 -19.52 -17.60
CA ASP A 3 22.02 -18.50 -16.90
C ASP A 3 21.18 -17.28 -16.47
N SER A 4 20.17 -16.89 -17.27
CA SER A 4 19.30 -15.77 -16.93
C SER A 4 18.35 -16.11 -15.75
N VAL A 5 17.88 -17.35 -15.67
CA VAL A 5 17.02 -17.79 -14.55
C VAL A 5 17.86 -17.93 -13.27
N ALA A 6 19.05 -18.53 -13.37
CA ALA A 6 19.96 -18.67 -12.23
C ALA A 6 20.39 -17.29 -11.66
N SER A 7 20.69 -16.32 -12.52
CA SER A 7 21.01 -14.96 -12.11
C SER A 7 19.84 -14.25 -11.43
N SER A 8 18.61 -14.42 -11.94
CA SER A 8 17.42 -13.84 -11.32
C SER A 8 17.12 -14.45 -9.95
N VAL A 9 17.29 -15.76 -9.80
CA VAL A 9 17.12 -16.45 -8.51
C VAL A 9 18.20 -16.01 -7.52
N ALA A 10 19.47 -15.96 -7.94
CA ALA A 10 20.56 -15.49 -7.09
C ALA A 10 20.35 -14.05 -6.61
N ALA A 11 19.90 -13.19 -7.49
CA ALA A 11 19.59 -11.80 -7.17
C ALA A 11 18.38 -11.67 -6.22
N PHE A 12 17.32 -12.47 -6.39
CA PHE A 12 16.20 -12.53 -5.46
C PHE A 12 16.66 -12.98 -4.05
N VAL A 13 17.47 -14.03 -3.98
CA VAL A 13 18.04 -14.53 -2.72
C VAL A 13 18.93 -13.48 -2.05
N ALA A 14 19.75 -12.76 -2.83
CA ALA A 14 20.58 -11.66 -2.32
C ALA A 14 19.72 -10.51 -1.76
N LEU A 15 18.65 -10.11 -2.46
CA LEU A 15 17.71 -9.09 -1.97
C LEU A 15 17.02 -9.54 -0.68
N LEU A 16 16.60 -10.80 -0.60
CA LEU A 16 15.99 -11.35 0.59
C LEU A 16 16.94 -11.37 1.78
N ALA A 17 18.18 -11.81 1.58
CA ALA A 17 19.20 -11.84 2.61
C ALA A 17 19.57 -10.42 3.08
N ALA A 18 19.76 -9.49 2.16
CA ALA A 18 19.98 -8.09 2.47
C ALA A 18 18.78 -7.47 3.20
N GLY A 19 17.57 -7.75 2.71
CA GLY A 19 16.32 -7.29 3.32
C GLY A 19 16.15 -7.79 4.75
N LEU A 20 16.44 -9.06 5.02
CA LEU A 20 16.44 -9.63 6.36
C LEU A 20 17.46 -8.93 7.28
N THR A 21 18.70 -8.77 6.80
CA THR A 21 19.78 -8.12 7.56
C THR A 21 19.42 -6.68 7.93
N VAL A 22 18.92 -5.91 6.96
CA VAL A 22 18.47 -4.52 7.17
C VAL A 22 17.27 -4.47 8.12
N SER A 23 16.32 -5.40 8.01
CA SER A 23 15.16 -5.46 8.90
C SER A 23 15.55 -5.77 10.35
N ILE A 24 16.55 -6.65 10.57
CA ILE A 24 17.09 -6.92 11.90
C ILE A 24 17.79 -5.66 12.46
N ALA A 25 18.57 -4.96 11.64
CA ALA A 25 19.20 -3.70 12.03
C ALA A 25 18.17 -2.64 12.40
N ALA A 26 17.08 -2.53 11.61
CA ALA A 26 15.98 -1.59 11.85
C ALA A 26 15.33 -1.77 13.23
N GLN A 27 15.15 -3.01 13.67
CA GLN A 27 14.62 -3.32 15.01
C GLN A 27 15.52 -2.79 16.13
N ARG A 28 16.85 -2.83 15.94
CA ARG A 28 17.81 -2.33 16.94
C ARG A 28 17.80 -0.80 17.05
N VAL A 29 17.62 -0.10 15.93
CA VAL A 29 17.57 1.37 15.92
C VAL A 29 16.15 1.92 16.10
N ARG A 30 15.14 1.04 16.24
CA ARG A 30 13.73 1.39 16.45
C ARG A 30 13.16 2.28 15.33
N VAL A 31 13.50 1.97 14.11
CA VAL A 31 12.97 2.60 12.89
C VAL A 31 12.15 1.55 12.15
N PRO A 32 11.00 1.91 11.55
CA PRO A 32 10.24 0.96 10.74
C PRO A 32 11.12 0.33 9.65
N PRO A 33 11.10 -1.01 9.48
CA PRO A 33 11.95 -1.69 8.50
C PRO A 33 11.83 -1.13 7.09
N ALA A 34 10.61 -0.75 6.66
CA ALA A 34 10.38 -0.15 5.35
C ALA A 34 11.22 1.11 5.09
N VAL A 35 11.36 1.97 6.10
CA VAL A 35 12.18 3.20 6.00
C VAL A 35 13.65 2.84 5.74
N LEU A 36 14.19 1.94 6.56
CA LEU A 36 15.61 1.58 6.46
C LEU A 36 15.90 0.82 5.17
N LEU A 37 15.00 -0.06 4.73
CA LEU A 37 15.11 -0.79 3.47
C LEU A 37 15.17 0.14 2.26
N VAL A 38 14.28 1.13 2.18
CA VAL A 38 14.27 2.11 1.08
C VAL A 38 15.53 2.99 1.12
N VAL A 39 15.93 3.48 2.30
CA VAL A 39 17.13 4.33 2.43
C VAL A 39 18.39 3.56 2.05
N VAL A 40 18.57 2.34 2.56
CA VAL A 40 19.70 1.48 2.21
C VAL A 40 19.69 1.16 0.72
N GLY A 41 18.54 0.78 0.16
CA GLY A 41 18.39 0.55 -1.27
C GLY A 41 18.77 1.80 -2.09
N ALA A 42 18.29 2.98 -1.71
CA ALA A 42 18.60 4.24 -2.40
C ALA A 42 20.09 4.59 -2.37
N ILE A 43 20.77 4.35 -1.25
CA ILE A 43 22.22 4.53 -1.14
C ILE A 43 22.94 3.55 -2.07
N PHE A 44 22.57 2.26 -2.02
CA PHE A 44 23.22 1.23 -2.87
C PHE A 44 22.94 1.47 -4.36
N GLY A 45 21.72 1.84 -4.74
CA GLY A 45 21.35 2.19 -6.11
C GLY A 45 22.10 3.40 -6.63
N SER A 46 22.14 4.49 -5.86
CA SER A 46 22.75 5.76 -6.29
C SER A 46 24.28 5.76 -6.23
N VAL A 47 24.88 5.12 -5.22
CA VAL A 47 26.36 5.16 -5.01
C VAL A 47 27.06 4.05 -5.80
N TRP A 48 26.53 2.83 -5.75
CA TRP A 48 27.15 1.68 -6.41
C TRP A 48 26.48 1.29 -7.73
N HIS A 49 25.45 2.03 -8.16
CA HIS A 49 24.70 1.79 -9.42
C HIS A 49 24.18 0.35 -9.53
N ILE A 50 23.81 -0.24 -8.38
CA ILE A 50 23.22 -1.58 -8.34
C ILE A 50 21.78 -1.48 -8.82
N ALA A 51 21.53 -2.02 -10.02
CA ALA A 51 20.16 -2.11 -10.53
C ALA A 51 19.39 -3.25 -9.86
N PRO A 52 18.06 -3.13 -9.66
CA PRO A 52 17.27 -4.25 -9.19
C PRO A 52 17.31 -5.39 -10.22
N PRO A 53 17.31 -6.66 -9.75
CA PRO A 53 17.48 -7.83 -10.62
C PRO A 53 16.29 -8.13 -11.54
N PHE A 54 15.22 -7.38 -11.39
CA PHE A 54 14.00 -7.51 -12.18
C PHE A 54 13.44 -6.11 -12.48
N SER A 55 12.79 -5.98 -13.63
CA SER A 55 12.11 -4.74 -13.98
C SER A 55 10.87 -4.56 -13.10
N PHE A 56 10.78 -3.42 -12.43
CA PHE A 56 9.53 -2.98 -11.80
C PHE A 56 8.51 -2.68 -12.90
N GLY A 57 7.44 -3.44 -12.88
CA GLY A 57 6.38 -3.30 -13.86
C GLY A 57 5.09 -3.97 -13.38
N PRO A 58 4.06 -4.01 -14.22
CA PRO A 58 2.77 -4.63 -13.87
C PRO A 58 2.89 -6.08 -13.37
N ALA A 59 3.87 -6.84 -13.88
CA ALA A 59 4.12 -8.22 -13.47
C ALA A 59 4.54 -8.32 -11.99
N LEU A 60 5.39 -7.41 -11.51
CA LEU A 60 5.80 -7.39 -10.11
C LEU A 60 4.62 -7.07 -9.18
N LEU A 61 3.79 -6.10 -9.58
CA LEU A 61 2.56 -5.78 -8.84
C LEU A 61 1.62 -6.97 -8.78
N ALA A 62 1.42 -7.68 -9.89
CA ALA A 62 0.56 -8.85 -9.94
C ALA A 62 1.05 -10.01 -9.04
N VAL A 63 2.36 -10.09 -8.77
CA VAL A 63 2.94 -11.11 -7.89
C VAL A 63 2.90 -10.70 -6.42
N PHE A 64 3.25 -9.46 -6.09
CA PHE A 64 3.42 -9.05 -4.68
C PHE A 64 2.18 -8.35 -4.09
N LEU A 65 1.37 -7.69 -4.92
CA LEU A 65 0.22 -6.92 -4.42
C LEU A 65 -0.88 -7.81 -3.81
N PRO A 66 -1.32 -8.94 -4.45
CA PRO A 66 -2.35 -9.79 -3.86
C PRO A 66 -1.99 -10.35 -2.49
N PRO A 67 -0.78 -10.89 -2.23
CA PRO A 67 -0.36 -11.33 -0.91
C PRO A 67 -0.36 -10.21 0.14
N LEU A 68 0.16 -9.03 -0.21
CA LEU A 68 0.23 -7.91 0.72
C LEU A 68 -1.16 -7.41 1.13
N ILE A 69 -2.06 -7.28 0.15
CA ILE A 69 -3.45 -6.89 0.41
C ILE A 69 -4.17 -7.97 1.23
N PHE A 70 -3.98 -9.24 0.87
CA PHE A 70 -4.66 -10.35 1.54
C PHE A 70 -4.23 -10.44 3.01
N GLU A 71 -2.94 -10.32 3.32
CA GLU A 71 -2.43 -10.34 4.70
C GLU A 71 -3.04 -9.23 5.54
N VAL A 72 -3.02 -7.99 5.06
CA VAL A 72 -3.61 -6.86 5.80
C VAL A 72 -5.11 -7.08 6.00
N ALA A 73 -5.83 -7.44 4.93
CA ALA A 73 -7.27 -7.68 4.97
C ALA A 73 -7.65 -8.89 5.86
N TRP A 74 -6.81 -9.92 5.87
CA TRP A 74 -6.98 -11.09 6.73
C TRP A 74 -6.89 -10.73 8.21
N ASN A 75 -5.97 -9.84 8.60
CA ASN A 75 -5.73 -9.46 9.99
C ASN A 75 -6.67 -8.36 10.53
N ILE A 76 -7.52 -7.81 9.69
CA ILE A 76 -8.44 -6.71 10.04
C ILE A 76 -9.43 -7.10 11.15
N ASN A 77 -9.65 -6.18 12.10
CA ASN A 77 -10.68 -6.31 13.12
C ASN A 77 -12.04 -5.81 12.61
N LEU A 78 -12.88 -6.74 12.12
CA LEU A 78 -14.20 -6.44 11.57
C LEU A 78 -15.14 -5.69 12.53
N ALA A 79 -15.04 -5.94 13.82
CA ALA A 79 -15.90 -5.27 14.81
C ALA A 79 -15.56 -3.78 14.90
N GLU A 80 -14.26 -3.45 14.93
CA GLU A 80 -13.81 -2.06 14.95
C GLU A 80 -14.06 -1.35 13.61
N ILE A 81 -13.90 -2.05 12.47
CA ILE A 81 -14.26 -1.50 11.16
C ILE A 81 -15.74 -1.13 11.10
N ARG A 82 -16.63 -2.01 11.55
CA ARG A 82 -18.07 -1.70 11.57
C ARG A 82 -18.39 -0.49 12.44
N ARG A 83 -17.72 -0.34 13.58
CA ARG A 83 -17.87 0.83 14.47
C ARG A 83 -17.33 2.12 13.86
N ALA A 84 -16.28 2.02 13.05
CA ALA A 84 -15.62 3.16 12.43
C ALA A 84 -15.98 3.33 10.93
N ALA A 85 -16.94 2.56 10.39
CA ALA A 85 -17.21 2.46 8.96
C ALA A 85 -17.44 3.82 8.28
N GLY A 86 -18.21 4.71 8.90
CA GLY A 86 -18.43 6.05 8.36
C GLY A 86 -17.14 6.87 8.25
N THR A 87 -16.28 6.80 9.26
CA THR A 87 -14.96 7.46 9.24
C THR A 87 -14.07 6.85 8.15
N ILE A 88 -14.01 5.53 8.07
CA ILE A 88 -13.18 4.80 7.09
C ILE A 88 -13.62 5.15 5.66
N VAL A 89 -14.92 5.07 5.35
CA VAL A 89 -15.46 5.39 4.02
C VAL A 89 -15.18 6.86 3.67
N THR A 90 -15.34 7.79 4.62
CA THR A 90 -15.06 9.21 4.40
C THR A 90 -13.57 9.46 4.13
N LEU A 91 -12.68 8.78 4.80
CA LEU A 91 -11.24 8.92 4.57
C LEU A 91 -10.79 8.22 3.29
N ALA A 92 -11.28 7.01 3.04
CA ALA A 92 -10.86 6.19 1.92
C ALA A 92 -11.34 6.72 0.57
N LEU A 93 -12.58 7.21 0.45
CA LEU A 93 -13.11 7.67 -0.83
C LEU A 93 -12.99 9.19 -0.99
N PRO A 94 -13.79 10.05 -0.31
CA PRO A 94 -13.63 11.49 -0.47
C PRO A 94 -12.29 12.01 0.05
N GLY A 95 -11.69 11.37 1.06
CA GLY A 95 -10.36 11.75 1.57
C GLY A 95 -9.25 11.52 0.56
N THR A 96 -9.23 10.39 -0.15
CA THR A 96 -8.25 10.11 -1.21
C THR A 96 -8.43 11.06 -2.39
N LEU A 97 -9.68 11.29 -2.82
CA LEU A 97 -9.98 12.28 -3.86
C LEU A 97 -9.50 13.68 -3.43
N PHE A 98 -9.84 14.10 -2.22
CA PHE A 98 -9.38 15.39 -1.67
C PHE A 98 -7.84 15.49 -1.69
N SER A 99 -7.12 14.46 -1.27
CA SER A 99 -5.65 14.45 -1.30
C SER A 99 -5.12 14.57 -2.72
N ALA A 100 -5.64 13.78 -3.66
CA ALA A 100 -5.21 13.81 -5.06
C ALA A 100 -5.46 15.18 -5.71
N PHE A 101 -6.65 15.76 -5.51
CA PHE A 101 -6.99 17.08 -6.04
C PHE A 101 -6.23 18.21 -5.34
N ALA A 102 -5.96 18.12 -4.04
CA ALA A 102 -5.14 19.09 -3.32
C ALA A 102 -3.70 19.13 -3.84
N ILE A 103 -3.11 17.94 -4.08
CA ILE A 103 -1.77 17.82 -4.67
C ILE A 103 -1.78 18.36 -6.10
N ALA A 104 -2.76 17.96 -6.93
CA ALA A 104 -2.90 18.46 -8.29
C ALA A 104 -3.06 19.98 -8.36
N GLY A 105 -3.95 20.51 -7.52
CA GLY A 105 -4.18 21.95 -7.44
C GLY A 105 -2.94 22.74 -7.00
N ALA A 106 -2.18 22.23 -6.01
CA ALA A 106 -0.95 22.85 -5.58
C ALA A 106 0.11 22.88 -6.68
N LEU A 107 0.35 21.75 -7.37
CA LEU A 107 1.33 21.65 -8.46
C LEU A 107 0.96 22.53 -9.64
N SER A 108 -0.34 22.60 -10.00
CA SER A 108 -0.82 23.44 -11.08
C SER A 108 -0.79 24.95 -10.71
N ALA A 109 -1.09 25.29 -9.45
CA ALA A 109 -1.04 26.67 -8.99
C ALA A 109 0.37 27.27 -9.07
N VAL A 110 1.40 26.47 -8.79
CA VAL A 110 2.81 26.87 -8.95
C VAL A 110 3.34 26.66 -10.37
N ARG A 111 2.49 26.23 -11.31
CA ARG A 111 2.78 26.02 -12.74
C ARG A 111 3.93 25.03 -13.01
N VAL A 112 4.09 24.05 -12.16
CA VAL A 112 5.08 22.97 -12.35
C VAL A 112 4.55 21.92 -13.32
N LEU A 113 3.26 21.58 -13.19
CA LEU A 113 2.58 20.62 -14.07
C LEU A 113 1.21 21.15 -14.47
N ASP A 114 0.78 20.88 -15.71
CA ASP A 114 -0.60 21.11 -16.14
C ASP A 114 -1.57 20.23 -15.36
N PHE A 115 -2.79 20.71 -15.12
CA PHE A 115 -3.74 20.07 -14.22
C PHE A 115 -4.00 18.56 -14.50
N PRO A 116 -4.19 18.08 -15.74
CA PRO A 116 -4.36 16.64 -16.00
C PRO A 116 -3.15 15.80 -15.55
N VAL A 117 -1.92 16.29 -15.84
CA VAL A 117 -0.67 15.62 -15.44
C VAL A 117 -0.46 15.72 -13.92
N ALA A 118 -0.77 16.87 -13.32
CA ALA A 118 -0.73 17.08 -11.87
C ALA A 118 -1.76 16.17 -11.15
N LEU A 119 -2.94 15.93 -11.73
CA LEU A 119 -3.93 15.00 -11.18
C LEU A 119 -3.44 13.55 -11.27
N LEU A 120 -2.77 13.19 -12.35
CA LEU A 120 -2.14 11.88 -12.48
C LEU A 120 -1.07 11.67 -11.40
N PHE A 121 -0.22 12.67 -11.17
CA PHE A 121 0.75 12.66 -10.06
C PHE A 121 0.04 12.56 -8.70
N GLY A 122 -0.98 13.38 -8.47
CA GLY A 122 -1.77 13.38 -7.24
C GLY A 122 -2.48 12.04 -6.98
N ALA A 123 -3.01 11.40 -8.03
CA ALA A 123 -3.61 10.06 -7.94
C ALA A 123 -2.58 9.02 -7.51
N ILE A 124 -1.39 9.02 -8.12
CA ILE A 124 -0.29 8.13 -7.78
C ILE A 124 0.10 8.30 -6.30
N VAL A 125 0.34 9.53 -5.87
CA VAL A 125 0.85 9.83 -4.52
C VAL A 125 -0.25 9.78 -3.45
N SER A 126 -1.53 9.72 -3.79
CA SER A 126 -2.62 9.65 -2.80
C SER A 126 -2.69 8.33 -2.04
N ALA A 127 -2.21 7.22 -2.60
CA ALA A 127 -2.12 5.92 -1.93
C ALA A 127 -1.18 5.97 -0.72
N THR A 128 -1.55 5.31 0.40
CA THR A 128 -0.75 5.23 1.62
C THR A 128 -0.36 3.79 1.92
N ASP A 129 0.74 3.60 2.65
CA ASP A 129 1.25 2.25 2.97
C ASP A 129 0.76 1.77 4.35
N PRO A 130 -0.13 0.77 4.41
CA PRO A 130 -0.57 0.22 5.67
C PRO A 130 0.51 -0.61 6.37
N VAL A 131 1.42 -1.22 5.62
CA VAL A 131 2.34 -2.25 6.12
C VAL A 131 3.36 -1.68 7.08
N ALA A 132 4.00 -0.57 6.72
CA ALA A 132 4.95 0.10 7.61
C ALA A 132 4.28 0.54 8.92
N VAL A 133 3.03 0.97 8.86
CA VAL A 133 2.24 1.40 10.01
C VAL A 133 1.82 0.22 10.88
N VAL A 134 1.34 -0.87 10.27
CA VAL A 134 0.95 -2.11 10.97
C VAL A 134 2.13 -2.68 11.76
N ALA A 135 3.33 -2.69 11.17
CA ALA A 135 4.54 -3.13 11.85
C ALA A 135 4.81 -2.35 13.15
N VAL A 136 4.61 -1.03 13.13
CA VAL A 136 4.72 -0.19 14.34
C VAL A 136 3.59 -0.49 15.34
N PHE A 137 2.35 -0.62 14.87
CA PHE A 137 1.20 -0.87 15.75
C PHE A 137 1.24 -2.23 16.44
N ARG A 138 2.01 -3.19 15.94
CA ARG A 138 2.26 -4.47 16.64
C ARG A 138 3.07 -4.29 17.92
N ASN A 139 3.89 -3.25 18.01
CA ASN A 139 4.81 -3.00 19.12
C ASN A 139 4.30 -1.97 20.14
N VAL A 140 3.14 -1.36 19.91
CA VAL A 140 2.60 -0.27 20.72
C VAL A 140 1.14 -0.49 21.08
N ASN A 141 0.73 0.04 22.23
CA ASN A 141 -0.64 -0.10 22.73
C ASN A 141 -1.60 0.98 22.19
N ALA A 142 -1.56 1.20 20.86
CA ALA A 142 -2.47 2.16 20.22
C ALA A 142 -3.94 1.69 20.28
N PRO A 143 -4.92 2.62 20.39
CA PRO A 143 -6.33 2.28 20.43
C PRO A 143 -6.78 1.42 19.24
N ALA A 144 -7.50 0.32 19.49
CA ALA A 144 -7.96 -0.63 18.48
C ALA A 144 -8.74 0.06 17.34
N ARG A 145 -9.58 1.06 17.69
CA ARG A 145 -10.32 1.87 16.73
C ARG A 145 -9.38 2.65 15.78
N LEU A 146 -8.31 3.25 16.31
CA LEU A 146 -7.36 4.01 15.50
C LEU A 146 -6.57 3.09 14.56
N LYS A 147 -6.12 1.92 15.05
CA LYS A 147 -5.48 0.88 14.24
C LYS A 147 -6.39 0.49 13.08
N ALA A 148 -7.64 0.13 13.37
CA ALA A 148 -8.61 -0.28 12.35
C ALA A 148 -8.90 0.83 11.32
N ILE A 149 -8.96 2.11 11.75
CA ILE A 149 -9.16 3.24 10.81
C ILE A 149 -7.97 3.34 9.88
N VAL A 150 -6.73 3.33 10.40
CA VAL A 150 -5.53 3.51 9.58
C VAL A 150 -5.34 2.35 8.62
N GLU A 151 -5.49 1.11 9.09
CA GLU A 151 -5.34 -0.10 8.28
C GLU A 151 -6.38 -0.17 7.15
N ALA A 152 -7.65 0.03 7.50
CA ALA A 152 -8.73 -0.07 6.53
C ALA A 152 -8.77 1.13 5.56
N GLU A 153 -8.41 2.33 6.02
CA GLU A 153 -8.28 3.50 5.17
C GLU A 153 -7.18 3.31 4.15
N SER A 154 -5.98 2.88 4.57
CA SER A 154 -4.86 2.65 3.67
C SER A 154 -5.16 1.57 2.63
N LEU A 155 -5.78 0.46 3.04
CA LEU A 155 -6.15 -0.60 2.12
C LEU A 155 -7.19 -0.15 1.09
N ALA A 156 -8.15 0.68 1.51
CA ALA A 156 -9.20 1.15 0.62
C ALA A 156 -8.74 2.32 -0.27
N ASN A 157 -7.86 3.20 0.22
CA ASN A 157 -7.34 4.30 -0.58
C ASN A 157 -6.43 3.82 -1.72
N ASP A 158 -5.70 2.70 -1.54
CA ASP A 158 -4.93 2.07 -2.60
C ASP A 158 -5.81 1.69 -3.79
N GLY A 159 -6.96 1.07 -3.51
CA GLY A 159 -7.93 0.74 -4.54
C GLY A 159 -8.53 1.96 -5.23
N VAL A 160 -8.84 3.03 -4.47
CA VAL A 160 -9.34 4.30 -5.01
C VAL A 160 -8.28 5.00 -5.85
N ALA A 161 -7.02 5.01 -5.39
CA ALA A 161 -5.90 5.62 -6.09
C ALA A 161 -5.63 4.97 -7.46
N VAL A 162 -5.70 3.63 -7.54
CA VAL A 162 -5.54 2.89 -8.81
C VAL A 162 -6.64 3.24 -9.81
N VAL A 163 -7.89 3.34 -9.37
CA VAL A 163 -8.99 3.74 -10.26
C VAL A 163 -8.84 5.20 -10.71
N LEU A 164 -8.48 6.10 -9.78
CA LEU A 164 -8.24 7.51 -10.10
C LEU A 164 -7.04 7.68 -11.04
N TYR A 165 -5.99 6.87 -10.87
CA TYR A 165 -4.85 6.80 -11.78
C TYR A 165 -5.31 6.47 -13.22
N GLY A 166 -6.17 5.46 -13.40
CA GLY A 166 -6.72 5.10 -14.70
C GLY A 166 -7.53 6.24 -15.33
N ILE A 167 -8.36 6.92 -14.55
CA ILE A 167 -9.14 8.08 -15.00
C ILE A 167 -8.20 9.24 -15.39
N ALA A 168 -7.23 9.56 -14.55
CA ALA A 168 -6.26 10.65 -14.82
C ALA A 168 -5.40 10.33 -16.03
N LEU A 169 -5.00 9.08 -16.23
CA LEU A 169 -4.26 8.63 -17.39
C LEU A 169 -5.06 8.82 -18.69
N ALA A 170 -6.36 8.50 -18.67
CA ALA A 170 -7.26 8.74 -19.80
C ALA A 170 -7.40 10.24 -20.13
N LEU A 171 -7.49 11.10 -19.08
CA LEU A 171 -7.52 12.55 -19.25
C LEU A 171 -6.24 13.11 -19.91
N VAL A 172 -5.07 12.64 -19.46
CA VAL A 172 -3.76 13.03 -20.06
C VAL A 172 -3.67 12.53 -21.51
N GLY A 173 -4.26 11.38 -21.83
CA GLY A 173 -4.37 10.84 -23.18
C GLY A 173 -5.36 11.59 -24.09
N GLY A 174 -5.97 12.69 -23.62
CA GLY A 174 -6.89 13.52 -24.40
C GLY A 174 -8.33 13.00 -24.43
N SER A 175 -8.67 11.98 -23.64
CA SER A 175 -10.04 11.49 -23.53
C SER A 175 -10.90 12.50 -22.75
N ALA A 176 -12.02 12.93 -23.30
CA ALA A 176 -13.00 13.74 -22.58
C ALA A 176 -13.75 12.84 -21.56
N VAL A 177 -13.25 12.74 -20.37
CA VAL A 177 -13.92 12.02 -19.29
C VAL A 177 -14.89 12.95 -18.57
N ALA A 178 -16.19 12.76 -18.81
CA ALA A 178 -17.18 13.50 -18.06
C ALA A 178 -17.14 13.07 -16.56
N TRP A 179 -17.33 14.00 -15.64
CA TRP A 179 -17.24 13.74 -14.21
C TRP A 179 -18.15 12.58 -13.73
N TYR A 180 -19.33 12.45 -14.32
CA TYR A 180 -20.27 11.37 -13.98
C TYR A 180 -19.82 10.00 -14.49
N THR A 181 -19.11 9.93 -15.63
CA THR A 181 -18.53 8.67 -16.13
C THR A 181 -17.37 8.22 -15.26
N GLY A 182 -16.51 9.15 -14.81
CA GLY A 182 -15.47 8.86 -13.84
C GLY A 182 -16.01 8.39 -12.48
N ALA A 183 -17.05 9.07 -11.97
CA ALA A 183 -17.72 8.65 -10.75
C ALA A 183 -18.38 7.26 -10.87
N LEU A 184 -19.05 6.99 -11.99
CA LEU A 184 -19.62 5.68 -12.27
C LEU A 184 -18.55 4.60 -12.38
N GLN A 185 -17.45 4.86 -13.07
CA GLN A 185 -16.33 3.95 -13.18
C GLN A 185 -15.74 3.62 -11.81
N LEU A 186 -15.61 4.61 -10.92
CA LEU A 186 -15.12 4.40 -9.56
C LEU A 186 -16.08 3.48 -8.78
N ILE A 187 -17.39 3.74 -8.81
CA ILE A 187 -18.42 2.93 -8.14
C ILE A 187 -18.43 1.49 -8.67
N LEU A 188 -18.42 1.33 -9.99
CA LEU A 188 -18.43 0.00 -10.63
C LEU A 188 -17.14 -0.78 -10.37
N SER A 189 -15.99 -0.11 -10.37
CA SER A 189 -14.72 -0.75 -10.09
C SER A 189 -14.63 -1.24 -8.64
N ILE A 190 -15.03 -0.41 -7.66
CA ILE A 190 -15.05 -0.78 -6.24
C ILE A 190 -16.12 -1.85 -5.98
N GLY A 191 -17.37 -1.60 -6.38
CA GLY A 191 -18.49 -2.50 -6.14
C GLY A 191 -18.32 -3.84 -6.85
N GLY A 192 -17.87 -3.81 -8.10
CA GLY A 192 -17.53 -5.01 -8.88
C GLY A 192 -16.40 -5.82 -8.24
N GLY A 193 -15.34 -5.16 -7.77
CA GLY A 193 -14.27 -5.81 -7.04
C GLY A 193 -14.77 -6.53 -5.78
N ILE A 194 -15.54 -5.82 -4.93
CA ILE A 194 -16.12 -6.41 -3.71
C ILE A 194 -17.03 -7.61 -4.05
N LEU A 195 -17.83 -7.51 -5.10
CA LEU A 195 -18.70 -8.60 -5.54
C LEU A 195 -17.89 -9.81 -5.99
N VAL A 196 -16.89 -9.62 -6.86
CA VAL A 196 -16.00 -10.69 -7.33
C VAL A 196 -15.30 -11.39 -6.17
N GLY A 197 -14.68 -10.62 -5.25
CA GLY A 197 -13.99 -11.19 -4.10
C GLY A 197 -14.92 -12.00 -3.18
N THR A 198 -16.13 -11.47 -2.93
CA THR A 198 -17.15 -12.17 -2.15
C THR A 198 -17.58 -13.48 -2.82
N LEU A 199 -17.82 -13.47 -4.13
CA LEU A 199 -18.20 -14.65 -4.88
C LEU A 199 -17.08 -15.69 -4.93
N CYS A 200 -15.81 -15.29 -5.02
CA CYS A 200 -14.65 -16.20 -4.95
C CYS A 200 -14.47 -16.81 -3.54
N ALA A 201 -14.79 -16.06 -2.48
CA ALA A 201 -14.66 -16.56 -1.12
C ALA A 201 -15.61 -17.71 -0.78
N ILE A 202 -16.80 -17.74 -1.37
CA ILE A 202 -17.83 -18.77 -1.06
C ILE A 202 -17.37 -20.17 -1.46
N PRO A 203 -16.96 -20.45 -2.71
CA PRO A 203 -16.48 -21.78 -3.08
C PRO A 203 -15.20 -22.15 -2.35
N SER A 204 -14.29 -21.21 -2.09
CA SER A 204 -13.09 -21.45 -1.28
C SER A 204 -13.45 -21.90 0.14
N TRP A 205 -14.41 -21.22 0.77
CA TRP A 205 -14.93 -21.64 2.08
C TRP A 205 -15.59 -23.01 2.03
N LEU A 206 -16.37 -23.32 0.99
CA LEU A 206 -16.99 -24.64 0.81
C LEU A 206 -15.97 -25.75 0.67
N ALA A 207 -14.87 -25.51 -0.03
CA ALA A 207 -13.78 -26.47 -0.19
C ALA A 207 -13.02 -26.66 1.15
N LEU A 208 -12.62 -25.59 1.79
CA LEU A 208 -11.83 -25.61 3.02
C LEU A 208 -12.58 -26.22 4.23
N ARG A 209 -13.90 -26.09 4.25
CA ARG A 209 -14.70 -26.72 5.33
C ARG A 209 -14.71 -28.25 5.29
N LEU A 210 -14.35 -28.86 4.16
CA LEU A 210 -14.33 -30.32 3.98
C LEU A 210 -12.99 -30.93 4.39
N ILE A 211 -11.94 -30.10 4.55
CA ILE A 211 -10.57 -30.53 4.79
C ILE A 211 -10.06 -29.72 5.99
N ALA A 212 -9.68 -30.42 7.06
CA ALA A 212 -9.19 -29.81 8.31
C ALA A 212 -7.65 -29.94 8.42
N LEU A 213 -6.91 -29.69 7.31
CA LEU A 213 -5.45 -29.75 7.28
C LEU A 213 -4.90 -28.35 6.98
N ALA A 214 -3.92 -27.91 7.78
CA ALA A 214 -3.34 -26.56 7.70
C ALA A 214 -2.76 -26.23 6.32
N GLU A 215 -2.12 -27.19 5.67
CA GLU A 215 -1.50 -27.02 4.35
C GLU A 215 -2.55 -26.67 3.28
N TYR A 216 -3.73 -27.29 3.34
CA TYR A 216 -4.82 -27.01 2.42
C TYR A 216 -5.48 -25.64 2.70
N GLU A 217 -5.58 -25.26 3.97
CA GLU A 217 -6.07 -23.93 4.34
C GLU A 217 -5.14 -22.83 3.82
N VAL A 218 -3.83 -22.99 4.04
CA VAL A 218 -2.81 -22.05 3.51
C VAL A 218 -2.88 -22.00 1.98
N ALA A 219 -2.80 -23.16 1.30
CA ALA A 219 -2.83 -23.22 -0.16
C ALA A 219 -4.13 -22.64 -0.74
N GLY A 220 -5.27 -22.91 -0.09
CA GLY A 220 -6.58 -22.39 -0.48
C GLY A 220 -6.66 -20.86 -0.33
N THR A 221 -6.09 -20.29 0.73
CA THR A 221 -6.04 -18.83 0.91
C THR A 221 -5.12 -18.16 -0.11
N VAL A 222 -3.99 -18.78 -0.45
CA VAL A 222 -3.08 -18.29 -1.51
C VAL A 222 -3.79 -18.32 -2.86
N ALA A 223 -4.40 -19.45 -3.22
CA ALA A 223 -5.16 -19.56 -4.46
C ALA A 223 -6.28 -18.50 -4.53
N LEU A 224 -7.02 -18.30 -3.43
CA LEU A 224 -8.09 -17.30 -3.37
C LEU A 224 -7.57 -15.87 -3.57
N ALA A 225 -6.44 -15.49 -2.96
CA ALA A 225 -5.85 -14.17 -3.10
C ALA A 225 -5.57 -13.83 -4.58
N TYR A 226 -4.94 -14.75 -5.29
CA TYR A 226 -4.62 -14.55 -6.72
C TYR A 226 -5.84 -14.70 -7.64
N ILE A 227 -6.71 -15.67 -7.40
CA ILE A 227 -7.91 -15.88 -8.21
C ILE A 227 -8.82 -14.65 -8.15
N ALA A 228 -9.09 -14.12 -6.95
CA ALA A 228 -9.92 -12.94 -6.78
C ALA A 228 -9.32 -11.73 -7.50
N TYR A 229 -8.00 -11.51 -7.35
CA TYR A 229 -7.29 -10.42 -8.01
C TYR A 229 -7.36 -10.53 -9.54
N LEU A 230 -6.99 -11.70 -10.09
CA LEU A 230 -6.90 -11.91 -11.53
C LEU A 230 -8.27 -11.92 -12.23
N ILE A 231 -9.30 -12.46 -11.59
CA ILE A 231 -10.68 -12.40 -12.14
C ILE A 231 -11.15 -10.95 -12.18
N ALA A 232 -10.95 -10.19 -11.11
CA ALA A 232 -11.33 -8.78 -11.06
C ALA A 232 -10.60 -7.96 -12.13
N ASP A 233 -9.29 -8.15 -12.27
CA ASP A 233 -8.47 -7.49 -13.27
C ASP A 233 -8.97 -7.78 -14.71
N ARG A 234 -9.26 -9.04 -15.03
CA ARG A 234 -9.84 -9.44 -16.32
C ARG A 234 -11.23 -8.86 -16.60
N LEU A 235 -12.00 -8.63 -15.56
CA LEU A 235 -13.33 -8.01 -15.67
C LEU A 235 -13.28 -6.48 -15.69
N GLY A 236 -12.09 -5.87 -15.59
CA GLY A 236 -11.91 -4.42 -15.56
C GLY A 236 -12.40 -3.77 -14.27
N VAL A 237 -12.47 -4.53 -13.16
CA VAL A 237 -12.83 -4.04 -11.83
C VAL A 237 -11.63 -4.13 -10.88
N SER A 238 -11.72 -3.53 -9.69
CA SER A 238 -10.55 -3.43 -8.79
C SER A 238 -10.14 -4.77 -8.19
N GLY A 239 -8.96 -5.27 -8.56
CA GLY A 239 -8.31 -6.44 -7.96
C GLY A 239 -8.00 -6.23 -6.47
N ILE A 240 -7.71 -5.00 -6.04
CA ILE A 240 -7.44 -4.65 -4.65
C ILE A 240 -8.69 -4.89 -3.79
N PHE A 241 -9.83 -4.34 -4.20
CA PHE A 241 -11.09 -4.55 -3.49
C PHE A 241 -11.58 -6.00 -3.56
N ALA A 242 -11.29 -6.72 -4.66
CA ALA A 242 -11.62 -8.13 -4.77
C ALA A 242 -10.82 -8.98 -3.79
N THR A 243 -9.50 -8.83 -3.73
CA THR A 243 -8.65 -9.54 -2.79
C THR A 243 -8.99 -9.20 -1.34
N THR A 244 -9.25 -7.91 -1.04
CA THR A 244 -9.71 -7.46 0.27
C THR A 244 -11.01 -8.14 0.69
N ALA A 245 -12.02 -8.09 -0.17
CA ALA A 245 -13.32 -8.69 0.13
C ALA A 245 -13.21 -10.22 0.28
N ALA A 246 -12.41 -10.88 -0.56
CA ALA A 246 -12.16 -12.31 -0.48
C ALA A 246 -11.56 -12.72 0.87
N ALA A 247 -10.52 -12.03 1.33
CA ALA A 247 -9.87 -12.29 2.62
C ALA A 247 -10.82 -12.07 3.79
N VAL A 248 -11.51 -10.91 3.81
CA VAL A 248 -12.44 -10.54 4.90
C VAL A 248 -13.62 -11.49 4.98
N VAL A 249 -14.24 -11.84 3.85
CA VAL A 249 -15.40 -12.74 3.79
C VAL A 249 -15.00 -14.16 4.18
N LEU A 250 -13.90 -14.69 3.61
CA LEU A 250 -13.43 -16.03 3.95
C LEU A 250 -13.16 -16.13 5.45
N ARG A 251 -12.40 -15.18 6.03
CA ARG A 251 -12.13 -15.17 7.46
C ARG A 251 -13.41 -15.11 8.30
N ALA A 252 -14.35 -14.25 7.93
CA ALA A 252 -15.63 -14.14 8.65
C ALA A 252 -16.44 -15.43 8.61
N LEU A 253 -16.39 -16.18 7.51
CA LEU A 253 -17.06 -17.46 7.37
C LEU A 253 -16.37 -18.58 8.16
N LEU A 254 -15.03 -18.58 8.20
CA LEU A 254 -14.25 -19.55 8.97
C LEU A 254 -14.38 -19.33 10.49
N VAL A 255 -14.36 -18.09 10.96
CA VAL A 255 -14.49 -17.75 12.41
C VAL A 255 -15.85 -18.17 12.98
N ARG A 256 -16.91 -18.17 12.19
CA ARG A 256 -18.26 -18.59 12.63
C ARG A 256 -18.35 -20.09 12.94
N ARG A 257 -17.40 -20.89 12.53
CA ARG A 257 -17.29 -22.31 12.88
C ARG A 257 -16.17 -22.51 13.89
N ALA A 258 -16.51 -23.00 15.06
CA ALA A 258 -15.65 -23.16 16.24
C ALA A 258 -14.47 -24.17 16.12
N ASN A 259 -14.09 -24.62 14.92
CA ASN A 259 -13.02 -25.58 14.67
C ASN A 259 -11.87 -24.94 13.90
N LEU A 260 -11.20 -23.97 14.52
CA LEU A 260 -10.00 -23.34 13.93
C LEU A 260 -8.76 -23.73 14.73
N ASP A 261 -8.43 -25.01 14.78
CA ASP A 261 -7.15 -25.46 15.36
C ASP A 261 -5.94 -24.99 14.53
N ASN A 262 -6.12 -24.75 13.23
CA ASN A 262 -5.05 -24.38 12.28
C ASN A 262 -4.94 -22.87 12.00
N ARG A 263 -5.66 -22.01 12.73
CA ARG A 263 -5.67 -20.54 12.49
C ARG A 263 -4.29 -19.92 12.63
N ASN A 264 -3.50 -20.40 13.59
CA ASN A 264 -2.15 -19.91 13.82
C ASN A 264 -1.25 -20.14 12.61
N ASP A 265 -1.40 -21.26 11.89
CA ASP A 265 -0.54 -21.60 10.74
C ASP A 265 -0.80 -20.67 9.55
N VAL A 266 -2.06 -20.37 9.27
CA VAL A 266 -2.45 -19.39 8.23
C VAL A 266 -1.96 -17.98 8.60
N ASP A 267 -2.12 -17.56 9.85
CA ASP A 267 -1.65 -16.24 10.32
C ASP A 267 -0.11 -16.16 10.25
N VAL A 268 0.63 -17.20 10.66
CA VAL A 268 2.10 -17.28 10.57
C VAL A 268 2.56 -17.23 9.10
N PHE A 269 1.92 -18.01 8.24
CA PHE A 269 2.24 -18.03 6.81
C PHE A 269 2.07 -16.63 6.17
N TRP A 270 0.93 -15.98 6.39
CA TRP A 270 0.66 -14.67 5.80
C TRP A 270 1.58 -13.58 6.35
N ASN A 271 1.89 -13.61 7.66
CA ASN A 271 2.85 -12.70 8.26
C ASN A 271 4.26 -12.88 7.67
N ALA A 272 4.71 -14.12 7.47
CA ALA A 272 6.01 -14.41 6.85
C ALA A 272 6.03 -13.99 5.37
N THR A 273 4.97 -14.29 4.63
CA THR A 273 4.84 -13.91 3.21
C THR A 273 4.85 -12.39 3.03
N ALA A 274 4.10 -11.66 3.86
CA ALA A 274 4.10 -10.21 3.83
C ALA A 274 5.47 -9.63 4.20
N PHE A 275 6.16 -10.20 5.19
CA PHE A 275 7.53 -9.78 5.54
C PHE A 275 8.49 -9.94 4.35
N ILE A 276 8.47 -11.10 3.68
CA ILE A 276 9.31 -11.38 2.51
C ILE A 276 8.98 -10.40 1.37
N ALA A 277 7.69 -10.26 1.05
CA ALA A 277 7.24 -9.37 -0.01
C ALA A 277 7.66 -7.92 0.24
N ASN A 278 7.46 -7.44 1.46
CA ASN A 278 7.85 -6.08 1.85
C ASN A 278 9.37 -5.88 1.83
N ALA A 279 10.16 -6.82 2.36
CA ALA A 279 11.60 -6.72 2.35
C ALA A 279 12.15 -6.60 0.92
N VAL A 280 11.64 -7.41 0.01
CA VAL A 280 12.03 -7.38 -1.41
C VAL A 280 11.56 -6.10 -2.09
N VAL A 281 10.29 -5.75 -1.92
CA VAL A 281 9.68 -4.59 -2.62
C VAL A 281 10.30 -3.28 -2.15
N PHE A 282 10.44 -3.04 -0.83
CA PHE A 282 11.02 -1.79 -0.33
C PHE A 282 12.51 -1.65 -0.63
N LEU A 283 13.29 -2.74 -0.52
CA LEU A 283 14.70 -2.68 -0.86
C LEU A 283 14.91 -2.45 -2.36
N ALA A 284 14.18 -3.19 -3.20
CA ALA A 284 14.27 -3.04 -4.65
C ALA A 284 13.73 -1.67 -5.12
N THR A 285 12.70 -1.14 -4.46
CA THR A 285 12.23 0.23 -4.65
C THR A 285 13.35 1.24 -4.38
N GLY A 286 14.06 1.08 -3.25
CA GLY A 286 15.20 1.93 -2.93
C GLY A 286 16.27 1.90 -4.02
N LEU A 287 16.61 0.72 -4.53
CA LEU A 287 17.62 0.57 -5.59
C LEU A 287 17.30 1.34 -6.89
N ILE A 288 16.04 1.65 -7.15
CA ILE A 288 15.62 2.41 -8.35
C ILE A 288 15.74 3.91 -8.13
N ILE A 289 15.73 4.37 -6.87
CA ILE A 289 15.78 5.80 -6.54
C ILE A 289 17.16 6.36 -6.93
N ASP A 290 17.16 7.28 -7.88
CA ASP A 290 18.32 8.09 -8.22
C ASP A 290 18.31 9.36 -7.35
N LEU A 291 19.05 9.32 -6.22
CA LEU A 291 19.09 10.44 -5.27
C LEU A 291 19.54 11.76 -5.91
N PRO A 292 20.56 11.81 -6.79
CA PRO A 292 20.89 13.01 -7.54
C PRO A 292 19.70 13.57 -8.34
N ARG A 293 18.98 12.75 -9.08
CA ARG A 293 17.83 13.19 -9.90
C ARG A 293 16.66 13.67 -9.05
N ALA A 294 16.40 13.02 -7.94
CA ALA A 294 15.31 13.39 -7.03
C ALA A 294 15.40 14.83 -6.50
N VAL A 295 16.58 15.48 -6.57
CA VAL A 295 16.76 16.87 -6.14
C VAL A 295 16.81 17.87 -7.30
N HIS A 296 16.69 17.42 -8.57
CA HIS A 296 16.74 18.32 -9.73
C HIS A 296 15.48 19.18 -9.89
N GLU A 297 14.32 18.72 -9.39
CA GLU A 297 13.04 19.42 -9.47
C GLU A 297 12.55 19.82 -8.07
N PRO A 298 13.26 20.73 -7.36
CA PRO A 298 12.97 21.02 -5.96
C PRO A 298 11.59 21.63 -5.75
N LEU A 299 11.09 22.42 -6.70
CA LEU A 299 9.77 23.05 -6.61
C LEU A 299 8.65 22.01 -6.70
N LEU A 300 8.77 21.01 -7.59
CA LEU A 300 7.85 19.89 -7.70
C LEU A 300 7.82 19.09 -6.39
N VAL A 301 8.99 18.68 -5.92
CA VAL A 301 9.13 17.84 -4.72
C VAL A 301 8.61 18.56 -3.47
N ILE A 302 9.03 19.78 -3.23
CA ILE A 302 8.60 20.58 -2.05
C ILE A 302 7.09 20.78 -2.08
N THR A 303 6.55 21.21 -3.22
CA THR A 303 5.11 21.45 -3.37
C THR A 303 4.31 20.17 -3.16
N ALA A 304 4.75 19.05 -3.78
CA ALA A 304 4.09 17.76 -3.65
C ALA A 304 4.14 17.24 -2.21
N VAL A 305 5.29 17.32 -1.52
CA VAL A 305 5.43 16.91 -0.11
C VAL A 305 4.55 17.77 0.81
N VAL A 306 4.59 19.09 0.66
CA VAL A 306 3.78 20.01 1.48
C VAL A 306 2.29 19.75 1.26
N ALA A 307 1.84 19.58 0.02
CA ALA A 307 0.44 19.30 -0.29
C ALA A 307 0.02 17.91 0.24
N THR A 308 0.89 16.90 0.13
CA THR A 308 0.66 15.56 0.63
C THR A 308 0.50 15.53 2.15
N ILE A 309 1.43 16.15 2.89
CA ILE A 309 1.35 16.23 4.35
C ILE A 309 0.20 17.16 4.78
N GLY A 310 0.00 18.27 4.09
CA GLY A 310 -1.08 19.22 4.37
C GLY A 310 -2.48 18.59 4.22
N SER A 311 -2.71 17.83 3.15
CA SER A 311 -3.96 17.09 2.98
C SER A 311 -4.17 16.06 4.08
N ARG A 312 -3.12 15.36 4.49
CA ARG A 312 -3.17 14.38 5.60
C ARG A 312 -3.47 15.04 6.94
N VAL A 313 -2.90 16.23 7.20
CA VAL A 313 -3.23 17.04 8.40
C VAL A 313 -4.71 17.43 8.40
N ALA A 314 -5.25 17.88 7.27
CA ALA A 314 -6.68 18.20 7.18
C ALA A 314 -7.57 16.99 7.47
N LEU A 315 -7.25 15.82 6.90
CA LEU A 315 -7.99 14.57 7.11
C LEU A 315 -7.87 14.02 8.55
N ALA A 316 -6.81 14.37 9.28
CA ALA A 316 -6.62 13.95 10.66
C ALA A 316 -7.75 14.40 11.60
N PHE A 317 -8.43 15.53 11.28
CA PHE A 317 -9.57 16.01 12.06
C PHE A 317 -10.83 15.14 11.86
N VAL A 318 -10.92 14.39 10.76
CA VAL A 318 -11.96 13.39 10.52
C VAL A 318 -11.59 12.08 11.21
N ALA A 319 -10.31 11.69 11.18
CA ALA A 319 -9.82 10.42 11.71
C ALA A 319 -9.90 10.33 13.23
N ALA A 320 -9.52 11.39 13.94
CA ALA A 320 -9.43 11.39 15.39
C ALA A 320 -9.83 12.75 16.00
N ARG A 321 -10.38 12.69 17.23
CA ARG A 321 -10.78 13.87 17.99
C ARG A 321 -9.65 14.44 18.85
N ASP A 322 -8.82 13.57 19.39
CA ASP A 322 -7.71 13.91 20.28
C ASP A 322 -6.41 14.19 19.51
N ARG A 323 -5.50 14.93 20.14
CA ARG A 323 -4.21 15.32 19.54
C ARG A 323 -3.32 14.10 19.25
N ALA A 324 -3.29 13.12 20.15
CA ALA A 324 -2.47 11.93 19.99
C ALA A 324 -2.91 11.12 18.76
N GLY A 325 -4.23 10.89 18.61
CA GLY A 325 -4.79 10.20 17.45
C GLY A 325 -4.55 10.95 16.14
N ARG A 326 -4.73 12.29 16.12
CA ARG A 326 -4.45 13.10 14.92
C ARG A 326 -2.98 13.01 14.53
N THR A 327 -2.06 13.17 15.48
CA THR A 327 -0.62 13.05 15.21
C THR A 327 -0.26 11.67 14.69
N THR A 328 -0.79 10.60 15.32
CA THR A 328 -0.58 9.24 14.84
C THR A 328 -1.12 9.05 13.43
N PHE A 329 -2.32 9.55 13.12
CA PHE A 329 -2.90 9.47 11.78
C PHE A 329 -2.08 10.22 10.74
N VAL A 330 -1.56 11.42 11.04
CA VAL A 330 -0.67 12.17 10.14
C VAL A 330 0.61 11.38 9.86
N LEU A 331 1.25 10.86 10.92
CA LEU A 331 2.49 10.07 10.77
C LEU A 331 2.28 8.74 10.06
N SER A 332 1.06 8.17 10.14
CA SER A 332 0.70 6.96 9.39
C SER A 332 0.44 7.21 7.90
N GLY A 333 0.60 8.41 7.41
CA GLY A 333 0.37 8.79 6.00
C GLY A 333 1.57 8.57 5.09
N MET A 334 2.49 7.68 5.44
CA MET A 334 3.64 7.32 4.61
C MET A 334 3.20 6.76 3.26
N ARG A 335 3.97 7.05 2.23
CA ARG A 335 3.76 6.48 0.89
C ARG A 335 4.63 5.25 0.74
N GLY A 336 4.08 4.20 0.11
CA GLY A 336 4.74 2.91 0.01
C GLY A 336 5.11 2.51 -1.41
N ALA A 337 5.07 1.21 -1.65
CA ALA A 337 5.46 0.61 -2.92
C ALA A 337 4.46 0.86 -4.06
N LEU A 338 3.16 0.99 -3.76
CA LEU A 338 2.14 1.17 -4.80
C LEU A 338 2.32 2.46 -5.61
N PRO A 339 2.55 3.65 -5.02
CA PRO A 339 2.88 4.86 -5.77
C PRO A 339 4.04 4.68 -6.74
N LEU A 340 5.10 4.01 -6.30
CA LEU A 340 6.30 3.79 -7.12
C LEU A 340 6.00 2.87 -8.29
N ALA A 341 5.26 1.82 -8.05
CA ALA A 341 4.86 0.88 -9.08
C ALA A 341 3.93 1.52 -10.12
N LEU A 342 2.99 2.38 -9.71
CA LEU A 342 2.14 3.14 -10.62
C LEU A 342 2.95 4.15 -11.44
N ALA A 343 3.93 4.83 -10.83
CA ALA A 343 4.82 5.75 -11.54
C ALA A 343 5.67 5.03 -12.61
N LEU A 344 6.21 3.87 -12.28
CA LEU A 344 6.99 3.06 -13.22
C LEU A 344 6.14 2.44 -14.34
N ALA A 345 4.85 2.17 -14.06
CA ALA A 345 3.89 1.67 -15.03
C ALA A 345 3.39 2.74 -16.02
N LEU A 346 3.78 4.01 -15.86
CA LEU A 346 3.39 5.08 -16.78
C LEU A 346 3.85 4.77 -18.22
N PRO A 347 2.95 4.88 -19.22
CA PRO A 347 3.31 4.77 -20.63
C PRO A 347 4.38 5.78 -21.03
N GLN A 348 5.22 5.42 -22.00
CA GLN A 348 6.31 6.28 -22.49
C GLN A 348 5.81 7.59 -23.11
N ALA A 349 4.57 7.60 -23.61
CA ALA A 349 3.96 8.76 -24.27
C ALA A 349 3.46 9.84 -23.30
N ILE A 350 3.51 9.60 -21.97
CA ILE A 350 3.00 10.56 -20.98
C ILE A 350 3.97 11.76 -20.89
N PRO A 351 3.44 13.00 -21.00
CA PRO A 351 4.25 14.20 -20.80
C PRO A 351 4.86 14.21 -19.39
N HIS A 352 6.07 14.73 -19.26
CA HIS A 352 6.77 14.84 -17.97
C HIS A 352 6.94 13.50 -17.22
N ARG A 353 6.99 12.37 -17.96
CA ARG A 353 7.07 11.03 -17.36
C ARG A 353 8.26 10.88 -16.42
N ALA A 354 9.42 11.38 -16.81
CA ALA A 354 10.63 11.29 -15.99
C ALA A 354 10.48 12.10 -14.69
N GLU A 355 10.01 13.33 -14.80
CA GLU A 355 9.78 14.24 -13.67
C GLU A 355 8.71 13.67 -12.70
N ILE A 356 7.66 13.02 -13.24
CA ILE A 356 6.65 12.34 -12.41
C ILE A 356 7.30 11.20 -11.62
N ILE A 357 8.10 10.36 -12.27
CA ILE A 357 8.76 9.22 -11.63
C ILE A 357 9.70 9.73 -10.52
N ASP A 358 10.58 10.66 -10.84
CA ASP A 358 11.55 11.21 -9.90
C ASP A 358 10.86 11.93 -8.73
N GLY A 359 9.80 12.70 -9.02
CA GLY A 359 8.99 13.39 -8.02
C GLY A 359 8.24 12.42 -7.09
N VAL A 360 7.65 11.35 -7.63
CA VAL A 360 7.00 10.31 -6.81
C VAL A 360 8.02 9.63 -5.91
N PHE A 361 9.20 9.27 -6.43
CA PHE A 361 10.26 8.68 -5.63
C PHE A 361 10.72 9.59 -4.49
N ALA A 362 10.90 10.87 -4.78
CA ALA A 362 11.26 11.85 -3.77
C ALA A 362 10.17 11.99 -2.68
N VAL A 363 8.90 12.06 -3.06
CA VAL A 363 7.78 12.14 -2.09
C VAL A 363 7.71 10.87 -1.24
N VAL A 364 7.87 9.68 -1.82
CA VAL A 364 7.87 8.42 -1.07
C VAL A 364 9.02 8.40 -0.07
N LEU A 365 10.25 8.72 -0.51
CA LEU A 365 11.43 8.74 0.36
C LEU A 365 11.25 9.75 1.51
N VAL A 366 10.84 10.98 1.19
CA VAL A 366 10.66 12.03 2.20
C VAL A 366 9.56 11.66 3.20
N THR A 367 8.42 11.15 2.74
CA THR A 367 7.32 10.76 3.65
C THR A 367 7.71 9.56 4.51
N LEU A 368 8.42 8.57 3.99
CA LEU A 368 8.94 7.45 4.78
C LEU A 368 9.89 7.92 5.87
N VAL A 369 10.80 8.85 5.56
CA VAL A 369 11.77 9.37 6.53
C VAL A 369 11.09 10.32 7.53
N VAL A 370 10.34 11.32 7.06
CA VAL A 370 9.77 12.38 7.91
C VAL A 370 8.60 11.88 8.76
N GLN A 371 7.75 11.01 8.21
CA GLN A 371 6.60 10.47 8.92
C GLN A 371 6.91 9.11 9.57
N GLY A 372 7.62 8.23 8.86
CA GLY A 372 7.88 6.86 9.32
C GLY A 372 8.91 6.79 10.44
N ALA A 373 10.04 7.46 10.32
CA ALA A 373 11.10 7.36 11.34
C ALA A 373 10.63 7.78 12.75
N PRO A 374 9.85 8.89 12.95
CA PRO A 374 9.39 9.26 14.27
C PRO A 374 8.14 8.50 14.74
N LEU A 375 7.47 7.73 13.87
CA LEU A 375 6.17 7.12 14.15
C LEU A 375 6.21 6.25 15.42
N GLU A 376 7.12 5.28 15.49
CA GLU A 376 7.17 4.36 16.63
C GLU A 376 7.46 5.10 17.94
N ALA A 377 8.43 6.00 17.93
CA ALA A 377 8.82 6.76 19.12
C ALA A 377 7.67 7.63 19.65
N LEU A 378 6.95 8.33 18.75
CA LEU A 378 5.85 9.20 19.13
C LEU A 378 4.60 8.41 19.54
N VAL A 379 4.25 7.35 18.83
CA VAL A 379 3.10 6.50 19.20
C VAL A 379 3.35 5.80 20.53
N ARG A 380 4.57 5.31 20.77
CA ARG A 380 4.97 4.74 22.06
C ARG A 380 4.90 5.75 23.20
N ARG A 381 5.26 7.01 22.93
CA ARG A 381 5.14 8.11 23.90
C ARG A 381 3.68 8.42 24.27
N PHE A 382 2.76 8.33 23.31
CA PHE A 382 1.34 8.62 23.54
C PHE A 382 0.58 7.48 24.19
N TYR A 383 0.87 6.23 23.81
CA TYR A 383 0.05 5.07 24.17
C TYR A 383 0.80 4.00 24.99
N GLY A 384 2.11 4.16 25.15
CA GLY A 384 2.96 3.19 25.85
C GLY A 384 3.35 1.99 24.98
N PRO A 385 4.35 1.19 25.45
CA PRO A 385 4.70 -0.07 24.83
C PRO A 385 3.57 -1.09 25.02
N LEU A 386 3.51 -2.11 24.16
CA LEU A 386 2.67 -3.29 24.44
C LEU A 386 3.21 -3.93 25.74
N THR A 387 2.39 -3.92 26.77
CA THR A 387 2.68 -4.74 27.95
C THR A 387 2.26 -6.16 27.63
N ASP A 388 3.20 -7.11 27.74
CA ASP A 388 2.87 -8.53 27.75
C ASP A 388 1.78 -8.76 28.79
N ARG A 389 0.55 -8.93 28.34
CA ARG A 389 -0.49 -9.49 29.20
C ARG A 389 -0.22 -10.98 29.22
N SER A 390 0.44 -11.41 30.31
CA SER A 390 0.54 -12.80 30.75
C SER A 390 -0.78 -13.55 30.64
#